data_7d623c55d9175466c26c75bbd316f83e
#
_entry.id   7d623c55d9175466c26c75bbd316f83e
#
_cell.length_a   1.000
_cell.length_b   1.000
_cell.length_c   1.000
_cell.angle_alpha   90.00
_cell.angle_beta   90.00
_cell.angle_gamma   90.00
#
_symmetry.space_group_name_H-M   'P 1'
#
loop_
_entity.id
_entity.type
_entity.pdbx_description
1 polymer ?
#
loop_
_entity_poly.entity_id
_entity_poly.type
_entity_poly.pdbx_seq_one_letter_code
_entity_poly.pdbx_strand_id
1 'polypeptide(L)'
;MTANLFLPDPAKFPGKRPGIVVPCGHSTNGKASNGYQRGALQAAQAGMVALCYDPIDQGERRQSRNSASLWNCSAHNNVGRRAELLGWNTARFRTWDGIRALDVLASRPEVDATRLGVMGHSGGGTMTSWIMALDDRIACAAPSGYLSTVRAVCEQCGPQDAEQFVFGELAFGFNHLGHVVLRAPSPVLLCSSHGDFFPFSGVIETSRRARAVYAAAGWPAAFDLSDTLGPHHWHESTRTRAVAWMNHWLQGGPVPAPMQTHRNLQFGFNYKDVDTGLGYEPKSLDQMRKNTWEASATPTGCTLDLPGERTVYDIMKDEADRAQAARPALTADVVRRVAGIRPADKIAATVCEASEADGVASAVLVQDDGTPVPVVTVGAGEPVLLVGDAAKRADLVPHVKRLVESGCRVTVADIRGFGETSNAKHAFYGVKDADEELAQLGCLVGVPFVGRRAEDVIAAAKCAGGGKPVRLIAVGRAAIPAAHAFAAERGLFSRIETIDAPCAWAELFADDAKPTRFADVVHNAWRFYDWTDLLKL
;
A
#
# COMPACT_ATOMS: atom_id res chain seq x y z
N MET A 1 -15.62 14.98 4.18
CA MET A 1 -14.57 14.78 5.21
C MET A 1 -15.14 15.12 6.57
N THR A 2 -15.00 14.28 7.56
CA THR A 2 -15.39 14.51 8.96
C THR A 2 -14.17 14.89 9.78
N ALA A 3 -14.28 15.93 10.60
CA ALA A 3 -13.14 16.48 11.35
C ALA A 3 -13.58 17.12 12.65
N ASN A 4 -12.68 17.19 13.62
CA ASN A 4 -12.81 17.95 14.86
C ASN A 4 -11.83 19.13 14.83
N LEU A 5 -12.33 20.33 15.13
CA LEU A 5 -11.55 21.54 15.23
C LEU A 5 -11.32 21.90 16.70
N PHE A 6 -10.06 22.03 17.07
CA PHE A 6 -9.62 22.41 18.40
C PHE A 6 -9.14 23.87 18.37
N LEU A 7 -9.83 24.72 19.13
CA LEU A 7 -9.53 26.14 19.20
C LEU A 7 -8.74 26.48 20.46
N PRO A 8 -7.71 27.33 20.38
CA PRO A 8 -7.06 27.87 21.57
C PRO A 8 -8.01 28.80 22.33
N ASP A 9 -7.79 28.96 23.63
CA ASP A 9 -8.53 29.90 24.46
C ASP A 9 -8.31 31.34 23.95
N PRO A 10 -9.33 32.03 23.43
CA PRO A 10 -9.17 33.38 22.84
C PRO A 10 -8.77 34.43 23.86
N ALA A 11 -9.05 34.22 25.16
CA ALA A 11 -8.61 35.13 26.22
C ALA A 11 -7.10 35.08 26.46
N LYS A 12 -6.49 33.90 26.24
CA LYS A 12 -5.04 33.70 26.37
C LYS A 12 -4.29 33.92 25.07
N PHE A 13 -4.93 33.65 23.94
CA PHE A 13 -4.33 33.68 22.61
C PHE A 13 -5.19 34.51 21.64
N PRO A 14 -5.20 35.82 21.77
CA PRO A 14 -6.02 36.69 20.92
C PRO A 14 -5.52 36.73 19.47
N GLY A 15 -6.42 37.07 18.55
CA GLY A 15 -6.12 37.25 17.13
C GLY A 15 -5.93 35.97 16.34
N LYS A 16 -5.46 36.09 15.11
CA LYS A 16 -5.23 34.94 14.22
C LYS A 16 -4.05 34.10 14.69
N ARG A 17 -4.23 32.78 14.67
CA ARG A 17 -3.27 31.83 15.19
C ARG A 17 -2.76 30.88 14.08
N PRO A 18 -1.59 30.25 14.21
CA PRO A 18 -1.17 29.20 13.29
C PRO A 18 -2.19 28.06 13.22
N GLY A 19 -2.31 27.44 12.05
CA GLY A 19 -3.18 26.28 11.82
C GLY A 19 -2.37 24.99 11.70
N ILE A 20 -2.76 23.94 12.43
CA ILE A 20 -2.10 22.62 12.43
C ILE A 20 -3.08 21.56 11.93
N VAL A 21 -2.74 20.88 10.84
CA VAL A 21 -3.44 19.65 10.43
C VAL A 21 -2.86 18.46 11.19
N VAL A 22 -3.74 17.64 11.76
CA VAL A 22 -3.39 16.41 12.48
C VAL A 22 -4.02 15.21 11.76
N PRO A 23 -3.37 14.64 10.72
CA PRO A 23 -3.85 13.43 10.08
C PRO A 23 -3.75 12.25 11.03
N CYS A 24 -4.80 11.41 11.05
CA CYS A 24 -4.82 10.21 11.88
C CYS A 24 -4.10 9.04 11.20
N GLY A 25 -3.37 8.26 11.99
CA GLY A 25 -2.92 6.94 11.59
C GLY A 25 -4.02 5.89 11.71
N HIS A 26 -3.62 4.61 11.62
CA HIS A 26 -4.56 3.50 11.64
C HIS A 26 -5.23 3.36 13.00
N SER A 27 -6.50 3.71 13.06
CA SER A 27 -7.37 3.51 14.21
C SER A 27 -8.80 3.32 13.75
N THR A 28 -9.56 2.45 14.42
CA THR A 28 -10.95 2.18 14.05
C THR A 28 -11.84 3.41 14.19
N ASN A 29 -11.56 4.25 15.19
CA ASN A 29 -12.33 5.43 15.54
C ASN A 29 -11.76 6.77 15.00
N GLY A 30 -10.72 6.72 14.14
CA GLY A 30 -10.20 7.89 13.42
C GLY A 30 -9.88 9.07 14.33
N LYS A 31 -10.47 10.24 14.04
CA LYS A 31 -10.30 11.49 14.81
C LYS A 31 -10.73 11.39 16.29
N ALA A 32 -11.55 10.40 16.63
CA ALA A 32 -11.97 10.12 18.01
C ALA A 32 -10.93 9.28 18.78
N SER A 33 -9.87 8.82 18.13
CA SER A 33 -8.78 8.12 18.79
C SER A 33 -8.03 9.05 19.74
N ASN A 34 -7.77 8.54 20.94
CA ASN A 34 -7.20 9.28 22.07
C ASN A 34 -5.87 9.96 21.73
N GLY A 35 -4.94 9.24 21.07
CA GLY A 35 -3.63 9.78 20.71
C GLY A 35 -3.71 11.00 19.79
N TYR A 36 -4.62 10.98 18.79
CA TYR A 36 -4.78 12.07 17.84
C TYR A 36 -5.51 13.26 18.44
N GLN A 37 -6.56 13.03 19.25
CA GLN A 37 -7.22 14.09 20.00
C GLN A 37 -6.25 14.81 20.95
N ARG A 38 -5.40 14.06 21.67
CA ARG A 38 -4.39 14.65 22.57
C ARG A 38 -3.37 15.49 21.81
N GLY A 39 -2.90 15.03 20.65
CA GLY A 39 -2.00 15.83 19.80
C GLY A 39 -2.63 17.15 19.36
N ALA A 40 -3.88 17.11 18.89
CA ALA A 40 -4.62 18.30 18.50
C ALA A 40 -4.93 19.22 19.70
N LEU A 41 -5.31 18.64 20.85
CA LEU A 41 -5.56 19.41 22.09
C LEU A 41 -4.29 20.09 22.60
N GLN A 42 -3.13 19.42 22.61
CA GLN A 42 -1.85 20.01 23.01
C GLN A 42 -1.46 21.18 22.10
N ALA A 43 -1.73 21.08 20.78
CA ALA A 43 -1.52 22.19 19.87
C ALA A 43 -2.42 23.39 20.21
N ALA A 44 -3.71 23.14 20.51
CA ALA A 44 -4.65 24.18 20.91
C ALA A 44 -4.25 24.83 22.25
N GLN A 45 -3.80 24.04 23.22
CA GLN A 45 -3.28 24.54 24.51
C GLN A 45 -2.01 25.38 24.34
N ALA A 46 -1.24 25.14 23.27
CA ALA A 46 -0.09 25.97 22.90
C ALA A 46 -0.43 27.18 22.02
N GLY A 47 -1.72 27.48 21.84
CA GLY A 47 -2.19 28.66 21.11
C GLY A 47 -2.25 28.49 19.59
N MET A 48 -2.39 27.27 19.07
CA MET A 48 -2.55 26.97 17.65
C MET A 48 -3.94 26.38 17.37
N VAL A 49 -4.53 26.67 16.22
CA VAL A 49 -5.79 26.02 15.80
C VAL A 49 -5.45 24.67 15.20
N ALA A 50 -6.02 23.58 15.72
CA ALA A 50 -5.73 22.25 15.22
C ALA A 50 -6.97 21.59 14.60
N LEU A 51 -6.80 20.97 13.42
CA LEU A 51 -7.83 20.19 12.72
C LEU A 51 -7.41 18.73 12.65
N CYS A 52 -8.16 17.86 13.33
CA CYS A 52 -7.99 16.41 13.29
C CYS A 52 -9.15 15.80 12.48
N TYR A 53 -8.85 15.00 11.45
CA TYR A 53 -9.87 14.49 10.53
C TYR A 53 -9.81 12.96 10.39
N ASP A 54 -10.95 12.36 10.03
CA ASP A 54 -11.03 10.94 9.74
C ASP A 54 -10.42 10.61 8.38
N PRO A 55 -9.47 9.68 8.33
CA PRO A 55 -9.05 9.08 7.07
C PRO A 55 -10.18 8.26 6.41
N ILE A 56 -10.05 7.94 5.12
CA ILE A 56 -10.95 7.00 4.47
C ILE A 56 -10.95 5.65 5.22
N ASP A 57 -12.12 5.03 5.33
CA ASP A 57 -12.38 3.78 6.06
C ASP A 57 -11.99 3.77 7.55
N GLN A 58 -11.90 4.94 8.16
CA GLN A 58 -11.69 5.11 9.60
C GLN A 58 -12.70 6.11 10.17
N GLY A 59 -12.99 5.98 11.47
CA GLY A 59 -13.97 6.84 12.12
C GLY A 59 -15.32 6.80 11.43
N GLU A 60 -15.88 7.97 11.11
CA GLU A 60 -17.16 8.09 10.42
C GLU A 60 -17.08 7.89 8.90
N ARG A 61 -15.87 7.84 8.30
CA ARG A 61 -15.66 7.85 6.85
C ARG A 61 -15.60 6.47 6.21
N ARG A 62 -16.62 5.64 6.44
CA ARG A 62 -16.80 4.36 5.74
C ARG A 62 -16.91 4.62 4.23
N GLN A 63 -16.25 3.76 3.43
CA GLN A 63 -16.25 3.84 1.98
C GLN A 63 -16.99 2.68 1.33
N SER A 64 -16.80 1.45 1.86
CA SER A 64 -17.47 0.27 1.31
C SER A 64 -18.93 0.20 1.76
N ARG A 65 -19.84 0.12 0.78
CA ARG A 65 -21.27 -0.13 1.01
C ARG A 65 -21.57 -1.61 1.16
N ASN A 66 -20.81 -2.46 0.48
CA ASN A 66 -21.09 -3.89 0.33
C ASN A 66 -20.28 -4.74 1.31
N SER A 67 -19.26 -4.19 1.97
CA SER A 67 -18.42 -4.92 2.92
C SER A 67 -18.26 -4.19 4.25
N ALA A 68 -19.10 -4.57 5.22
CA ALA A 68 -19.04 -4.03 6.59
C ALA A 68 -17.78 -4.46 7.36
N SER A 69 -17.03 -5.46 6.87
CA SER A 69 -15.86 -6.01 7.54
C SER A 69 -14.55 -5.30 7.18
N LEU A 70 -14.56 -4.40 6.20
CA LEU A 70 -13.35 -3.68 5.76
C LEU A 70 -13.10 -2.46 6.65
N TRP A 71 -11.93 -2.44 7.32
CA TRP A 71 -11.46 -1.36 8.18
C TRP A 71 -9.94 -1.18 8.05
N ASN A 72 -9.47 0.05 8.28
CA ASN A 72 -8.04 0.38 8.33
C ASN A 72 -7.24 -0.24 7.16
N CYS A 73 -6.16 -0.94 7.46
CA CYS A 73 -5.26 -1.53 6.47
C CYS A 73 -5.98 -2.44 5.46
N SER A 74 -6.97 -3.24 5.88
CA SER A 74 -7.71 -4.11 4.97
C SER A 74 -8.56 -3.33 3.97
N ALA A 75 -9.17 -2.24 4.43
CA ALA A 75 -9.94 -1.32 3.59
C ALA A 75 -9.02 -0.54 2.63
N HIS A 76 -7.89 -0.01 3.14
CA HIS A 76 -6.89 0.67 2.33
C HIS A 76 -6.34 -0.24 1.22
N ASN A 77 -6.05 -1.50 1.52
CA ASN A 77 -5.64 -2.48 0.53
C ASN A 77 -6.73 -2.78 -0.50
N ASN A 78 -8.00 -2.85 -0.07
CA ASN A 78 -9.12 -3.05 -0.99
C ASN A 78 -9.29 -1.89 -1.99
N VAL A 79 -9.15 -0.66 -1.51
CA VAL A 79 -9.07 0.56 -2.36
C VAL A 79 -7.85 0.49 -3.27
N GLY A 80 -6.67 0.19 -2.70
CA GLY A 80 -5.39 0.17 -3.42
C GLY A 80 -5.36 -0.79 -4.60
N ARG A 81 -5.86 -2.02 -4.43
CA ARG A 81 -5.93 -3.02 -5.50
C ARG A 81 -6.73 -2.55 -6.71
N ARG A 82 -7.81 -1.82 -6.50
CA ARG A 82 -8.63 -1.23 -7.57
C ARG A 82 -7.97 0.01 -8.16
N ALA A 83 -7.40 0.83 -7.29
CA ALA A 83 -6.69 2.03 -7.70
C ALA A 83 -5.49 1.70 -8.61
N GLU A 84 -4.75 0.61 -8.32
CA GLU A 84 -3.64 0.12 -9.14
C GLU A 84 -4.06 -0.12 -10.59
N LEU A 85 -5.22 -0.68 -10.85
CA LEU A 85 -5.74 -0.88 -12.21
C LEU A 85 -5.91 0.43 -12.98
N LEU A 86 -6.15 1.54 -12.29
CA LEU A 86 -6.30 2.89 -12.86
C LEU A 86 -4.98 3.67 -12.93
N GLY A 87 -3.87 3.11 -12.45
CA GLY A 87 -2.61 3.83 -12.26
C GLY A 87 -2.65 4.79 -11.08
N TRP A 88 -3.50 4.53 -10.09
CA TRP A 88 -3.66 5.29 -8.87
C TRP A 88 -3.20 4.46 -7.67
N ASN A 89 -3.27 5.04 -6.47
CA ASN A 89 -2.99 4.36 -5.20
C ASN A 89 -3.82 4.94 -4.05
N THR A 90 -3.81 4.30 -2.90
CA THR A 90 -4.54 4.77 -1.71
C THR A 90 -3.95 6.07 -1.16
N ALA A 91 -2.62 6.26 -1.23
CA ALA A 91 -1.94 7.47 -0.77
C ALA A 91 -2.48 8.73 -1.48
N ARG A 92 -2.87 8.63 -2.77
CA ARG A 92 -3.48 9.71 -3.54
C ARG A 92 -4.72 10.28 -2.85
N PHE A 93 -5.65 9.41 -2.45
CA PHE A 93 -6.90 9.83 -1.82
C PHE A 93 -6.65 10.45 -0.44
N ARG A 94 -5.79 9.82 0.35
CA ARG A 94 -5.47 10.29 1.70
C ARG A 94 -4.69 11.61 1.70
N THR A 95 -3.75 11.76 0.79
CA THR A 95 -3.00 13.03 0.63
C THR A 95 -3.93 14.16 0.17
N TRP A 96 -4.82 13.87 -0.78
CA TRP A 96 -5.83 14.84 -1.21
C TRP A 96 -6.73 15.30 -0.06
N ASP A 97 -7.16 14.39 0.80
CA ASP A 97 -7.91 14.73 2.02
C ASP A 97 -7.10 15.69 2.92
N GLY A 98 -5.81 15.44 3.10
CA GLY A 98 -4.94 16.32 3.88
C GLY A 98 -4.81 17.73 3.28
N ILE A 99 -4.69 17.83 1.95
CA ILE A 99 -4.68 19.12 1.24
C ILE A 99 -6.03 19.83 1.41
N ARG A 100 -7.15 19.10 1.34
CA ARG A 100 -8.48 19.69 1.61
C ARG A 100 -8.64 20.12 3.08
N ALA A 101 -8.05 19.39 4.03
CA ALA A 101 -8.01 19.80 5.43
C ALA A 101 -7.24 21.14 5.62
N LEU A 102 -6.14 21.34 4.88
CA LEU A 102 -5.43 22.62 4.85
C LEU A 102 -6.29 23.76 4.29
N ASP A 103 -7.09 23.49 3.25
CA ASP A 103 -7.99 24.51 2.70
C ASP A 103 -9.04 24.93 3.73
N VAL A 104 -9.62 23.98 4.46
CA VAL A 104 -10.56 24.25 5.54
C VAL A 104 -9.89 25.10 6.63
N LEU A 105 -8.70 24.73 7.08
CA LEU A 105 -7.96 25.50 8.07
C LEU A 105 -7.64 26.91 7.58
N ALA A 106 -7.11 27.05 6.38
CA ALA A 106 -6.75 28.33 5.79
C ALA A 106 -7.94 29.28 5.61
N SER A 107 -9.15 28.74 5.44
CA SER A 107 -10.39 29.52 5.32
C SER A 107 -10.97 30.00 6.65
N ARG A 108 -10.46 29.50 7.78
CA ARG A 108 -10.99 29.85 9.10
C ARG A 108 -10.59 31.26 9.51
N PRO A 109 -11.52 32.07 10.07
CA PRO A 109 -11.22 33.43 10.51
C PRO A 109 -10.19 33.51 11.66
N GLU A 110 -10.10 32.43 12.46
CA GLU A 110 -9.16 32.32 13.60
C GLU A 110 -7.74 31.97 13.14
N VAL A 111 -7.56 31.55 11.88
CA VAL A 111 -6.29 31.01 11.36
C VAL A 111 -5.53 32.08 10.57
N ASP A 112 -4.22 32.13 10.82
CA ASP A 112 -3.27 32.78 9.95
C ASP A 112 -2.80 31.80 8.87
N ALA A 113 -3.32 31.93 7.68
CA ALA A 113 -3.04 31.03 6.54
C ALA A 113 -1.58 31.05 6.07
N THR A 114 -0.75 31.98 6.56
CA THR A 114 0.70 32.02 6.26
C THR A 114 1.53 31.17 7.24
N ARG A 115 0.90 30.65 8.29
CA ARG A 115 1.54 29.87 9.36
C ARG A 115 0.83 28.53 9.55
N LEU A 116 0.92 27.67 8.52
CA LEU A 116 0.31 26.34 8.55
C LEU A 116 1.36 25.25 8.84
N GLY A 117 0.97 24.27 9.64
CA GLY A 117 1.81 23.12 9.97
C GLY A 117 1.06 21.81 9.86
N VAL A 118 1.80 20.69 9.87
CA VAL A 118 1.24 19.34 9.85
C VAL A 118 2.02 18.43 10.78
N MET A 119 1.34 17.65 11.63
CA MET A 119 1.95 16.65 12.49
C MET A 119 1.03 15.46 12.69
N GLY A 120 1.56 14.25 12.66
CA GLY A 120 0.78 13.03 12.85
C GLY A 120 1.67 11.81 13.09
N HIS A 121 1.07 10.71 13.51
CA HIS A 121 1.78 9.49 13.90
C HIS A 121 1.31 8.28 13.10
N SER A 122 2.23 7.32 12.83
CA SER A 122 1.94 6.10 12.09
C SER A 122 1.44 6.41 10.66
N GLY A 123 0.32 5.88 10.19
CA GLY A 123 -0.31 6.32 8.94
C GLY A 123 -0.57 7.84 8.90
N GLY A 124 -0.76 8.51 10.06
CA GLY A 124 -0.76 9.96 10.15
C GLY A 124 0.63 10.58 9.94
N GLY A 125 1.70 9.89 10.32
CA GLY A 125 3.07 10.24 9.99
C GLY A 125 3.36 10.08 8.49
N THR A 126 2.83 9.02 7.88
CA THR A 126 2.84 8.81 6.42
C THR A 126 2.19 10.02 5.71
N MET A 127 0.97 10.37 6.11
CA MET A 127 0.26 11.50 5.51
C MET A 127 0.94 12.84 5.80
N THR A 128 1.49 13.03 6.99
CA THR A 128 2.32 14.21 7.31
C THR A 128 3.47 14.35 6.31
N SER A 129 4.14 13.23 5.99
CA SER A 129 5.26 13.20 5.04
C SER A 129 4.83 13.54 3.62
N TRP A 130 3.72 12.98 3.14
CA TRP A 130 3.17 13.31 1.82
C TRP A 130 2.65 14.74 1.74
N ILE A 131 1.87 15.21 2.73
CA ILE A 131 1.29 16.56 2.73
C ILE A 131 2.40 17.60 2.75
N MET A 132 3.41 17.46 3.63
CA MET A 132 4.51 18.43 3.69
C MET A 132 5.34 18.47 2.40
N ALA A 133 5.45 17.34 1.68
CA ALA A 133 6.21 17.27 0.44
C ALA A 133 5.46 17.84 -0.77
N LEU A 134 4.12 17.86 -0.75
CA LEU A 134 3.27 18.18 -1.90
C LEU A 134 2.48 19.48 -1.77
N ASP A 135 2.47 20.12 -0.59
CA ASP A 135 1.77 21.40 -0.39
C ASP A 135 2.70 22.45 0.20
N ASP A 136 3.01 23.45 -0.61
CA ASP A 136 3.96 24.53 -0.26
C ASP A 136 3.49 25.46 0.84
N ARG A 137 2.21 25.43 1.22
CA ARG A 137 1.66 26.21 2.34
C ARG A 137 2.13 25.71 3.70
N ILE A 138 2.65 24.46 3.77
CA ILE A 138 3.19 23.91 5.02
C ILE A 138 4.50 24.62 5.37
N ALA A 139 4.46 25.44 6.41
CA ALA A 139 5.61 26.15 6.93
C ALA A 139 6.43 25.35 7.96
N CYS A 140 5.85 24.30 8.57
CA CYS A 140 6.52 23.44 9.57
C CYS A 140 5.87 22.06 9.64
N ALA A 141 6.67 21.00 9.79
CA ALA A 141 6.16 19.63 9.85
C ALA A 141 6.81 18.78 10.93
N ALA A 142 6.05 17.78 11.45
CA ALA A 142 6.56 16.82 12.43
C ALA A 142 5.98 15.40 12.16
N PRO A 143 6.47 14.67 11.13
CA PRO A 143 6.11 13.29 10.89
C PRO A 143 6.63 12.38 12.00
N SER A 144 5.77 11.49 12.54
CA SER A 144 6.08 10.61 13.66
C SER A 144 5.77 9.15 13.33
N GLY A 145 6.70 8.22 13.67
CA GLY A 145 6.51 6.78 13.56
C GLY A 145 6.24 6.28 12.14
N TYR A 146 6.99 6.78 11.15
CA TYR A 146 6.91 6.36 9.75
C TYR A 146 8.27 6.43 9.05
N LEU A 147 8.89 7.61 8.99
CA LEU A 147 10.11 7.82 8.20
C LEU A 147 11.28 6.98 8.76
N SER A 148 11.70 6.01 7.97
CA SER A 148 12.87 5.15 8.14
C SER A 148 13.63 5.13 6.81
N THR A 149 13.99 3.96 6.27
CA THR A 149 14.26 3.77 4.84
C THR A 149 13.31 2.70 4.31
N VAL A 150 12.85 2.82 3.07
CA VAL A 150 11.94 1.82 2.46
C VAL A 150 12.59 0.43 2.52
N ARG A 151 13.91 0.34 2.25
CA ARG A 151 14.64 -0.93 2.32
C ARG A 151 14.55 -1.56 3.71
N ALA A 152 14.92 -0.82 4.77
CA ALA A 152 14.88 -1.34 6.13
C ALA A 152 13.45 -1.76 6.56
N VAL A 153 12.44 -0.99 6.14
CA VAL A 153 11.03 -1.34 6.38
C VAL A 153 10.68 -2.65 5.70
N CYS A 154 10.97 -2.80 4.41
CA CYS A 154 10.68 -4.04 3.67
C CYS A 154 11.41 -5.26 4.24
N GLU A 155 12.67 -5.11 4.68
CA GLU A 155 13.47 -6.20 5.28
C GLU A 155 12.93 -6.63 6.65
N GLN A 156 12.35 -5.73 7.43
CA GLN A 156 11.88 -6.02 8.80
C GLN A 156 10.38 -6.32 8.89
N CYS A 157 9.55 -5.62 8.15
CA CYS A 157 8.11 -5.64 8.34
C CYS A 157 7.30 -5.60 7.04
N GLY A 158 7.94 -5.83 5.90
CA GLY A 158 7.28 -5.82 4.61
C GLY A 158 6.85 -4.41 4.13
N PRO A 159 6.26 -4.33 2.94
CA PRO A 159 5.93 -3.06 2.29
C PRO A 159 4.74 -2.31 2.91
N GLN A 160 4.13 -2.84 3.95
CA GLN A 160 2.99 -2.28 4.67
C GLN A 160 1.67 -2.32 3.87
N ASP A 161 0.73 -1.42 4.14
CA ASP A 161 -0.52 -1.33 3.41
C ASP A 161 -0.47 -0.33 2.23
N ALA A 162 -1.53 -0.31 1.43
CA ALA A 162 -1.59 0.41 0.16
C ALA A 162 -1.44 1.94 0.23
N GLU A 163 -1.45 2.53 1.41
CA GLU A 163 -1.18 3.96 1.55
C GLU A 163 0.32 4.30 1.59
N GLN A 164 1.17 3.27 1.75
CA GLN A 164 2.58 3.43 2.07
C GLN A 164 3.50 3.03 0.92
N PHE A 165 2.98 2.55 -0.19
CA PHE A 165 3.77 2.25 -1.38
C PHE A 165 3.13 2.82 -2.65
N VAL A 166 3.98 3.26 -3.56
CA VAL A 166 3.59 3.83 -4.86
C VAL A 166 4.34 3.10 -5.96
N PHE A 167 3.64 2.80 -7.07
CA PHE A 167 4.23 2.07 -8.18
C PHE A 167 5.48 2.78 -8.73
N GLY A 168 6.60 2.06 -8.76
CA GLY A 168 7.87 2.54 -9.27
C GLY A 168 8.61 3.50 -8.36
N GLU A 169 8.19 3.71 -7.12
CA GLU A 169 8.77 4.65 -6.18
C GLU A 169 10.28 4.47 -6.05
N LEU A 170 10.75 3.25 -5.80
CA LEU A 170 12.18 2.95 -5.68
C LEU A 170 12.90 2.99 -7.03
N ALA A 171 12.25 2.54 -8.11
CA ALA A 171 12.83 2.63 -9.44
C ALA A 171 13.05 4.09 -9.88
N PHE A 172 12.19 4.99 -9.43
CA PHE A 172 12.31 6.43 -9.64
C PHE A 172 13.40 7.09 -8.76
N GLY A 173 13.94 6.34 -7.78
CA GLY A 173 14.94 6.81 -6.82
C GLY A 173 14.34 7.56 -5.62
N PHE A 174 13.03 7.51 -5.44
CA PHE A 174 12.36 8.09 -4.27
C PHE A 174 12.43 7.11 -3.09
N ASN A 175 12.61 7.65 -1.90
CA ASN A 175 12.71 6.90 -0.64
C ASN A 175 12.16 7.81 0.47
N HIS A 176 11.97 7.31 1.67
CA HIS A 176 11.49 8.09 2.82
C HIS A 176 12.25 9.42 3.02
N LEU A 177 13.57 9.44 2.79
CA LEU A 177 14.38 10.66 2.78
C LEU A 177 13.84 11.70 1.78
N GLY A 178 13.27 11.27 0.66
CA GLY A 178 12.75 12.15 -0.39
C GLY A 178 11.71 13.14 0.12
N HIS A 179 10.82 12.71 1.00
CA HIS A 179 9.81 13.58 1.63
C HIS A 179 10.46 14.75 2.38
N VAL A 180 11.55 14.49 3.10
CA VAL A 180 12.26 15.49 3.90
C VAL A 180 13.06 16.43 2.99
N VAL A 181 13.71 15.90 1.97
CA VAL A 181 14.52 16.67 1.01
C VAL A 181 13.64 17.62 0.20
N LEU A 182 12.47 17.15 -0.26
CA LEU A 182 11.50 18.00 -0.98
C LEU A 182 11.01 19.17 -0.12
N ARG A 183 11.10 19.06 1.21
CA ARG A 183 10.65 20.12 2.12
C ARG A 183 11.74 21.11 2.50
N ALA A 184 13.00 20.77 2.29
CA ALA A 184 14.11 21.67 2.64
C ALA A 184 14.01 23.01 1.88
N PRO A 185 14.26 24.17 2.54
CA PRO A 185 14.76 24.33 3.92
C PRO A 185 13.66 24.52 4.99
N SER A 186 12.38 24.27 4.68
CA SER A 186 11.31 24.43 5.67
C SER A 186 11.48 23.46 6.85
N PRO A 187 11.14 23.87 8.08
CA PRO A 187 11.41 23.09 9.29
C PRO A 187 10.72 21.73 9.34
N VAL A 188 11.50 20.68 9.61
CA VAL A 188 11.02 19.31 9.80
C VAL A 188 11.60 18.70 11.08
N LEU A 189 10.74 18.21 11.97
CA LEU A 189 11.11 17.39 13.11
C LEU A 189 10.74 15.93 12.81
N LEU A 190 11.72 15.09 12.53
CA LEU A 190 11.49 13.65 12.41
C LEU A 190 11.29 13.05 13.80
N CYS A 191 10.15 12.40 14.06
CA CYS A 191 9.84 11.78 15.34
C CYS A 191 9.80 10.25 15.22
N SER A 192 10.46 9.52 16.13
CA SER A 192 10.53 8.06 16.11
C SER A 192 10.64 7.46 17.50
N SER A 193 10.44 6.13 17.61
CA SER A 193 10.66 5.34 18.82
C SER A 193 11.67 4.22 18.55
N HIS A 194 12.52 3.92 19.54
CA HIS A 194 13.57 2.89 19.39
C HIS A 194 13.02 1.47 19.27
N GLY A 195 11.88 1.19 19.90
CA GLY A 195 11.18 -0.11 19.85
C GLY A 195 10.06 -0.17 18.82
N ASP A 196 10.06 0.75 17.86
CA ASP A 196 9.09 0.77 16.77
C ASP A 196 9.32 -0.40 15.80
N PHE A 197 8.27 -0.86 15.12
CA PHE A 197 8.42 -1.78 14.01
C PHE A 197 8.96 -1.08 12.74
N PHE A 198 8.86 0.23 12.63
CA PHE A 198 9.64 1.00 11.66
C PHE A 198 11.11 1.04 12.12
N PRO A 199 12.06 0.40 11.40
CA PRO A 199 13.41 0.15 11.91
C PRO A 199 14.15 1.44 12.25
N PHE A 200 14.61 1.54 13.51
CA PHE A 200 15.32 2.73 13.99
C PHE A 200 16.67 2.92 13.29
N SER A 201 17.30 1.86 12.79
CA SER A 201 18.50 1.95 11.94
C SER A 201 18.28 2.80 10.69
N GLY A 202 17.15 2.59 10.01
CA GLY A 202 16.76 3.39 8.86
C GLY A 202 16.40 4.83 9.23
N VAL A 203 15.82 5.06 10.42
CA VAL A 203 15.57 6.43 10.96
C VAL A 203 16.89 7.19 11.12
N ILE A 204 17.91 6.56 11.69
CA ILE A 204 19.25 7.16 11.86
C ILE A 204 19.88 7.47 10.51
N GLU A 205 19.79 6.55 9.54
CA GLU A 205 20.31 6.80 8.18
C GLU A 205 19.63 8.00 7.53
N THR A 206 18.30 8.01 7.52
CA THR A 206 17.49 9.11 6.97
C THR A 206 17.80 10.43 7.66
N SER A 207 17.85 10.44 9.01
CA SER A 207 18.17 11.63 9.80
C SER A 207 19.56 12.19 9.49
N ARG A 208 20.58 11.32 9.42
CA ARG A 208 21.95 11.73 9.07
C ARG A 208 22.02 12.39 7.70
N ARG A 209 21.37 11.80 6.71
CA ARG A 209 21.33 12.32 5.33
C ARG A 209 20.52 13.62 5.26
N ALA A 210 19.39 13.71 5.94
CA ALA A 210 18.58 14.93 6.01
C ALA A 210 19.36 16.10 6.65
N ARG A 211 20.07 15.86 7.78
CA ARG A 211 20.95 16.88 8.39
C ARG A 211 22.00 17.41 7.42
N ALA A 212 22.60 16.55 6.61
CA ALA A 212 23.57 16.98 5.60
C ALA A 212 22.94 17.90 4.54
N VAL A 213 21.71 17.57 4.08
CA VAL A 213 20.98 18.40 3.11
C VAL A 213 20.63 19.77 3.70
N TYR A 214 20.09 19.81 4.92
CA TYR A 214 19.72 21.05 5.58
C TYR A 214 20.94 21.93 5.90
N ALA A 215 22.06 21.31 6.30
CA ALA A 215 23.31 22.03 6.49
C ALA A 215 23.85 22.63 5.18
N ALA A 216 23.82 21.85 4.09
CA ALA A 216 24.21 22.33 2.77
C ALA A 216 23.30 23.45 2.24
N ALA A 217 22.01 23.42 2.60
CA ALA A 217 21.06 24.49 2.28
C ALA A 217 21.23 25.74 3.16
N GLY A 218 22.12 25.74 4.15
CA GLY A 218 22.35 26.87 5.07
C GLY A 218 21.36 26.97 6.25
N TRP A 219 20.53 25.92 6.46
CA TRP A 219 19.49 25.90 7.49
C TRP A 219 19.61 24.71 8.44
N PRO A 220 20.78 24.46 9.08
CA PRO A 220 21.00 23.25 9.89
C PRO A 220 20.03 23.12 11.08
N ALA A 221 19.54 24.24 11.61
CA ALA A 221 18.58 24.26 12.72
C ALA A 221 17.15 23.89 12.30
N ALA A 222 16.84 23.90 11.00
CA ALA A 222 15.50 23.61 10.49
C ALA A 222 15.21 22.09 10.35
N PHE A 223 16.15 21.21 10.69
CA PHE A 223 15.93 19.78 10.79
C PHE A 223 16.43 19.22 12.12
N ASP A 224 15.57 18.45 12.80
CA ASP A 224 15.98 17.70 13.99
C ASP A 224 15.32 16.32 14.07
N LEU A 225 15.87 15.44 14.90
CA LEU A 225 15.34 14.13 15.26
C LEU A 225 14.86 14.17 16.71
N SER A 226 13.61 13.76 16.91
CA SER A 226 13.03 13.46 18.22
C SER A 226 12.86 11.96 18.37
N ASP A 227 13.69 11.32 19.16
CA ASP A 227 13.61 9.90 19.45
C ASP A 227 13.14 9.65 20.87
N THR A 228 12.42 8.56 21.11
CA THR A 228 11.98 8.13 22.43
C THR A 228 12.18 6.63 22.61
N LEU A 229 12.30 6.19 23.86
CA LEU A 229 12.26 4.76 24.16
C LEU A 229 10.80 4.30 24.19
N GLY A 230 10.53 3.11 23.65
CA GLY A 230 9.21 2.52 23.68
C GLY A 230 8.79 1.93 22.33
N PRO A 231 7.62 1.28 22.28
CA PRO A 231 7.07 0.66 21.10
C PRO A 231 6.49 1.71 20.14
N HIS A 232 5.90 1.22 19.03
CA HIS A 232 5.14 2.04 18.09
C HIS A 232 3.95 2.71 18.77
N HIS A 233 4.09 3.97 19.13
CA HIS A 233 3.06 4.76 19.80
C HIS A 233 3.36 6.26 19.66
N TRP A 234 2.32 7.11 19.64
CA TRP A 234 2.52 8.55 19.71
C TRP A 234 2.69 8.98 21.16
N HIS A 235 3.88 8.77 21.69
CA HIS A 235 4.25 9.05 23.08
C HIS A 235 4.02 10.52 23.44
N GLU A 236 3.67 10.78 24.70
CA GLU A 236 3.47 12.14 25.20
C GLU A 236 4.73 13.00 25.01
N SER A 237 5.91 12.46 25.30
CA SER A 237 7.19 13.13 25.06
C SER A 237 7.37 13.57 23.61
N THR A 238 7.01 12.69 22.67
CA THR A 238 7.07 12.97 21.23
C THR A 238 6.07 14.05 20.82
N ARG A 239 4.81 13.96 21.30
CA ARG A 239 3.79 14.99 21.02
C ARG A 239 4.19 16.34 21.57
N THR A 240 4.67 16.38 22.83
CA THR A 240 5.10 17.62 23.48
C THR A 240 6.23 18.28 22.70
N ARG A 241 7.20 17.49 22.23
CA ARG A 241 8.31 18.03 21.41
C ARG A 241 7.84 18.50 20.03
N ALA A 242 6.94 17.77 19.36
CA ALA A 242 6.36 18.21 18.09
C ALA A 242 5.60 19.52 18.25
N VAL A 243 4.79 19.68 19.30
CA VAL A 243 4.08 20.93 19.60
C VAL A 243 5.06 22.07 19.92
N ALA A 244 6.13 21.80 20.69
CA ALA A 244 7.17 22.80 20.96
C ALA A 244 7.91 23.22 19.68
N TRP A 245 8.17 22.28 18.75
CA TRP A 245 8.75 22.54 17.44
C TRP A 245 7.85 23.47 16.60
N MET A 246 6.53 23.14 16.52
CA MET A 246 5.54 23.99 15.86
C MET A 246 5.48 25.39 16.49
N ASN A 247 5.49 25.47 17.83
CA ASN A 247 5.47 26.75 18.55
C ASN A 247 6.70 27.59 18.22
N HIS A 248 7.89 27.00 18.19
CA HIS A 248 9.13 27.70 17.84
C HIS A 248 9.05 28.30 16.43
N TRP A 249 8.75 27.47 15.44
CA TRP A 249 8.82 27.89 14.04
C TRP A 249 7.62 28.71 13.56
N LEU A 250 6.43 28.52 14.14
CA LEU A 250 5.22 29.21 13.69
C LEU A 250 4.83 30.38 14.59
N GLN A 251 5.34 30.49 15.82
CA GLN A 251 4.97 31.53 16.78
C GLN A 251 6.17 32.25 17.39
N GLY A 252 7.40 31.90 17.05
CA GLY A 252 8.61 32.49 17.63
C GLY A 252 8.84 32.09 19.09
N GLY A 253 8.28 30.98 19.51
CA GLY A 253 8.51 30.43 20.85
C GLY A 253 9.96 29.99 21.08
N PRO A 254 10.31 29.55 22.30
CA PRO A 254 11.67 29.13 22.61
C PRO A 254 12.10 27.94 21.78
N VAL A 255 13.40 27.82 21.51
CA VAL A 255 13.99 26.63 20.85
C VAL A 255 13.70 25.40 21.74
N PRO A 256 13.10 24.33 21.16
CA PRO A 256 12.83 23.13 21.94
C PRO A 256 14.11 22.52 22.50
N ALA A 257 14.14 22.25 23.80
CA ALA A 257 15.26 21.58 24.42
C ALA A 257 15.53 20.22 23.74
N PRO A 258 16.80 19.80 23.58
CA PRO A 258 17.11 18.45 23.11
C PRO A 258 16.40 17.41 23.99
N MET A 259 15.83 16.37 23.36
CA MET A 259 15.27 15.27 24.16
C MET A 259 16.38 14.61 24.98
N GLN A 260 16.16 14.55 26.29
CA GLN A 260 16.98 13.71 27.13
C GLN A 260 16.52 12.27 26.91
N THR A 261 17.36 11.45 26.27
CA THR A 261 17.15 10.00 26.19
C THR A 261 17.15 9.48 27.62
N HIS A 262 16.00 9.13 28.16
CA HIS A 262 15.92 8.57 29.50
C HIS A 262 16.58 7.19 29.51
N ARG A 263 17.84 7.13 30.00
CA ARG A 263 18.67 5.90 30.11
C ARG A 263 18.11 4.85 31.09
N ASN A 264 17.02 5.12 31.80
CA ASN A 264 16.52 4.33 32.90
C ASN A 264 15.12 3.72 32.71
N LEU A 265 14.63 3.56 31.50
CA LEU A 265 13.39 2.81 31.29
C LEU A 265 13.71 1.31 31.26
N GLN A 266 13.31 0.60 32.34
CA GLN A 266 13.33 -0.85 32.39
C GLN A 266 12.49 -1.41 31.24
N PHE A 267 13.05 -2.37 30.52
CA PHE A 267 12.31 -3.16 29.52
C PHE A 267 11.22 -3.96 30.23
N GLY A 268 10.02 -3.50 30.14
CA GLY A 268 8.84 -4.08 30.78
C GLY A 268 7.60 -3.29 30.42
N PHE A 269 7.48 -2.91 29.13
CA PHE A 269 6.28 -2.21 28.64
C PHE A 269 5.11 -3.19 28.63
N ASN A 270 4.18 -2.99 29.57
CA ASN A 270 2.87 -3.59 29.46
C ASN A 270 2.03 -2.69 28.53
N TYR A 271 1.62 -3.21 27.38
CA TYR A 271 0.76 -2.50 26.42
C TYR A 271 -0.55 -1.97 27.06
N LYS A 272 -0.90 -2.47 28.25
CA LYS A 272 -2.05 -2.03 29.04
C LYS A 272 -1.81 -0.71 29.77
N ASP A 273 -0.57 -0.26 29.94
CA ASP A 273 -0.23 0.95 30.69
C ASP A 273 0.01 2.17 29.80
N VAL A 274 -0.02 1.98 28.48
CA VAL A 274 0.18 3.05 27.51
C VAL A 274 -1.15 3.76 27.26
N ASP A 275 -1.40 4.79 28.04
CA ASP A 275 -2.34 5.88 27.74
C ASP A 275 -3.79 5.46 27.37
N THR A 276 -4.27 4.38 28.00
CA THR A 276 -5.62 3.85 27.81
C THR A 276 -6.70 4.61 28.59
N GLY A 277 -6.38 5.78 29.13
CA GLY A 277 -7.23 6.56 30.03
C GLY A 277 -8.62 6.94 29.56
N LEU A 278 -8.93 6.76 28.25
CA LEU A 278 -10.29 6.93 27.70
C LEU A 278 -10.61 5.87 26.62
N GLY A 279 -9.82 4.82 26.49
CA GLY A 279 -9.68 4.28 25.21
C GLY A 279 -10.13 2.89 24.91
N TYR A 280 -11.34 2.62 24.96
CA TYR A 280 -11.90 1.46 24.28
C TYR A 280 -11.91 1.71 22.76
N GLU A 281 -11.07 1.00 21.99
CA GLU A 281 -11.24 0.98 20.53
C GLU A 281 -12.47 0.14 20.19
N PRO A 282 -13.49 0.74 19.56
CA PRO A 282 -14.71 0.00 19.24
C PRO A 282 -14.40 -1.09 18.22
N LYS A 283 -14.86 -2.31 18.49
CA LYS A 283 -14.67 -3.49 17.62
C LYS A 283 -15.71 -3.58 16.49
N SER A 284 -16.74 -2.72 16.51
CA SER A 284 -17.80 -2.69 15.53
C SER A 284 -18.27 -1.26 15.25
N LEU A 285 -18.95 -1.07 14.11
CA LEU A 285 -19.55 0.20 13.75
C LEU A 285 -20.55 0.68 14.82
N ASP A 286 -21.36 -0.23 15.38
CA ASP A 286 -22.31 0.09 16.43
C ASP A 286 -21.65 0.51 17.73
N GLN A 287 -20.54 -0.13 18.10
CA GLN A 287 -19.74 0.28 19.24
C GLN A 287 -19.10 1.65 19.03
N MET A 288 -18.62 1.93 17.83
CA MET A 288 -18.06 3.21 17.46
C MET A 288 -19.11 4.32 17.55
N ARG A 289 -20.30 4.10 17.01
CA ARG A 289 -21.43 5.04 17.11
C ARG A 289 -21.81 5.34 18.54
N LYS A 290 -21.72 4.37 19.44
CA LYS A 290 -22.04 4.55 20.88
C LYS A 290 -20.94 5.28 21.65
N ASN A 291 -19.66 5.02 21.35
CA ASN A 291 -18.53 5.46 22.18
C ASN A 291 -17.87 6.75 21.69
N THR A 292 -18.25 7.26 20.51
CA THR A 292 -17.63 8.45 19.91
C THR A 292 -18.63 9.56 19.61
N TRP A 293 -19.83 9.48 20.17
CA TRP A 293 -20.91 10.44 19.93
C TRP A 293 -20.50 11.90 20.14
N GLU A 294 -19.68 12.20 21.15
CA GLU A 294 -19.18 13.56 21.42
C GLU A 294 -18.21 14.07 20.35
N ALA A 295 -17.58 13.16 19.61
CA ALA A 295 -16.64 13.48 18.54
C ALA A 295 -17.25 13.28 17.15
N SER A 296 -18.52 12.87 17.06
CA SER A 296 -19.19 12.64 15.78
C SER A 296 -19.52 13.96 15.08
N ALA A 297 -19.18 14.06 13.80
CA ALA A 297 -19.52 15.17 12.92
C ALA A 297 -20.80 14.92 12.10
N THR A 298 -21.23 13.65 12.01
CA THR A 298 -22.47 13.25 11.32
C THR A 298 -23.55 12.80 12.32
N PRO A 299 -24.84 12.93 11.98
CA PRO A 299 -25.92 12.53 12.90
C PRO A 299 -25.93 11.05 13.27
N THR A 300 -25.44 10.19 12.39
CA THR A 300 -25.44 8.71 12.56
C THR A 300 -24.07 8.15 12.94
N GLY A 301 -23.01 8.96 12.92
CA GLY A 301 -21.63 8.52 13.07
C GLY A 301 -21.08 7.81 11.82
N CYS A 302 -21.72 8.00 10.65
CA CYS A 302 -21.30 7.38 9.40
C CYS A 302 -21.61 8.28 8.18
N THR A 303 -20.62 8.55 7.34
CA THR A 303 -20.81 9.39 6.15
C THR A 303 -21.66 8.70 5.08
N LEU A 304 -21.69 7.36 5.02
CA LEU A 304 -22.51 6.63 4.06
C LEU A 304 -24.02 6.87 4.23
N ASP A 305 -24.44 7.33 5.40
CA ASP A 305 -25.83 7.64 5.70
C ASP A 305 -26.25 9.06 5.26
N LEU A 306 -25.28 9.86 4.77
CA LEU A 306 -25.56 11.24 4.32
C LEU A 306 -26.15 11.24 2.90
N PRO A 307 -27.16 12.07 2.63
CA PRO A 307 -27.72 12.20 1.28
C PRO A 307 -26.67 12.66 0.26
N GLY A 308 -26.56 11.94 -0.86
CA GLY A 308 -25.65 12.28 -1.95
C GLY A 308 -24.18 11.99 -1.67
N GLU A 309 -23.85 11.25 -0.60
CA GLU A 309 -22.48 10.84 -0.30
C GLU A 309 -21.90 10.01 -1.44
N ARG A 310 -20.68 10.36 -1.81
CA ARG A 310 -19.87 9.63 -2.78
C ARG A 310 -18.63 9.08 -2.13
N THR A 311 -18.36 7.81 -2.39
CA THR A 311 -17.21 7.09 -1.89
C THR A 311 -16.02 7.13 -2.86
N VAL A 312 -14.84 6.69 -2.42
CA VAL A 312 -13.69 6.51 -3.32
C VAL A 312 -13.97 5.46 -4.39
N TYR A 313 -14.84 4.48 -4.10
CA TYR A 313 -15.28 3.47 -5.09
C TYR A 313 -16.12 4.10 -6.19
N ASP A 314 -17.03 5.02 -5.87
CA ASP A 314 -17.81 5.77 -6.87
C ASP A 314 -16.89 6.62 -7.76
N ILE A 315 -15.87 7.24 -7.17
CA ILE A 315 -14.87 8.04 -7.91
C ILE A 315 -14.04 7.15 -8.84
N MET A 316 -13.60 5.99 -8.33
CA MET A 316 -12.84 5.02 -9.15
C MET A 316 -13.70 4.44 -10.27
N LYS A 317 -14.98 4.17 -10.00
CA LYS A 317 -15.91 3.69 -11.03
C LYS A 317 -16.08 4.69 -12.17
N ASP A 318 -16.33 5.96 -11.86
CA ASP A 318 -16.45 7.01 -12.89
C ASP A 318 -15.18 7.11 -13.74
N GLU A 319 -14.00 7.00 -13.12
CA GLU A 319 -12.74 7.01 -13.85
C GLU A 319 -12.57 5.74 -14.68
N ALA A 320 -12.98 4.59 -14.14
CA ALA A 320 -12.94 3.33 -14.87
C ALA A 320 -13.83 3.38 -16.13
N ASP A 321 -15.04 3.92 -16.02
CA ASP A 321 -15.96 4.08 -17.15
C ASP A 321 -15.36 5.02 -18.22
N ARG A 322 -14.77 6.16 -17.81
CA ARG A 322 -14.08 7.08 -18.72
C ARG A 322 -12.87 6.43 -19.42
N ALA A 323 -12.04 5.72 -18.63
CA ALA A 323 -10.85 5.06 -19.14
C ALA A 323 -11.21 3.95 -20.13
N GLN A 324 -12.25 3.17 -19.85
CA GLN A 324 -12.74 2.12 -20.74
C GLN A 324 -13.21 2.68 -22.10
N ALA A 325 -13.95 3.79 -22.07
CA ALA A 325 -14.41 4.44 -23.30
C ALA A 325 -13.28 4.99 -24.20
N ALA A 326 -12.10 5.23 -23.61
CA ALA A 326 -10.93 5.78 -24.28
C ALA A 326 -9.84 4.73 -24.60
N ARG A 327 -10.12 3.43 -24.43
CA ARG A 327 -9.12 2.36 -24.66
C ARG A 327 -8.60 2.35 -26.10
N PRO A 328 -7.28 2.26 -26.29
CA PRO A 328 -6.69 2.06 -27.61
C PRO A 328 -6.94 0.62 -28.11
N ALA A 329 -6.59 0.37 -29.38
CA ALA A 329 -6.59 -0.99 -29.91
C ALA A 329 -5.64 -1.89 -29.09
N LEU A 330 -6.12 -3.05 -28.71
CA LEU A 330 -5.37 -4.03 -27.93
C LEU A 330 -4.45 -4.83 -28.87
N THR A 331 -3.14 -4.84 -28.54
CA THR A 331 -2.11 -5.59 -29.27
C THR A 331 -1.16 -6.29 -28.29
N ALA A 332 -0.43 -7.30 -28.77
CA ALA A 332 0.60 -7.97 -27.96
C ALA A 332 1.65 -6.99 -27.38
N ASP A 333 2.01 -5.96 -28.15
CA ASP A 333 2.97 -4.94 -27.69
C ASP A 333 2.39 -4.08 -26.54
N VAL A 334 1.10 -3.76 -26.59
CA VAL A 334 0.43 -3.08 -25.48
C VAL A 334 0.45 -3.95 -24.24
N VAL A 335 0.13 -5.25 -24.35
CA VAL A 335 0.14 -6.20 -23.23
C VAL A 335 1.54 -6.31 -22.63
N ARG A 336 2.57 -6.54 -23.46
CA ARG A 336 3.98 -6.60 -23.02
C ARG A 336 4.40 -5.36 -22.26
N ARG A 337 4.15 -4.20 -22.82
CA ARG A 337 4.52 -2.91 -22.22
C ARG A 337 3.82 -2.67 -20.88
N VAL A 338 2.51 -2.91 -20.81
CA VAL A 338 1.69 -2.61 -19.62
C VAL A 338 1.99 -3.59 -18.49
N ALA A 339 2.10 -4.89 -18.81
CA ALA A 339 2.41 -5.91 -17.82
C ALA A 339 3.92 -6.09 -17.57
N GLY A 340 4.78 -5.36 -18.27
CA GLY A 340 6.23 -5.46 -18.10
C GLY A 340 6.80 -6.81 -18.54
N ILE A 341 6.20 -7.45 -19.55
CA ILE A 341 6.62 -8.76 -20.06
C ILE A 341 7.70 -8.57 -21.12
N ARG A 342 8.83 -9.23 -20.95
CA ARG A 342 9.90 -9.25 -21.96
C ARG A 342 9.45 -10.08 -23.19
N PRO A 343 9.95 -9.76 -24.40
CA PRO A 343 9.74 -10.61 -25.57
C PRO A 343 10.26 -12.04 -25.33
N ALA A 344 9.60 -13.04 -25.92
CA ALA A 344 9.93 -14.43 -25.65
C ALA A 344 11.40 -14.79 -25.96
N ASP A 345 12.04 -14.19 -26.95
CA ASP A 345 13.45 -14.39 -27.28
C ASP A 345 14.40 -13.88 -26.17
N LYS A 346 13.92 -13.02 -25.28
CA LYS A 346 14.65 -12.51 -24.11
C LYS A 346 14.33 -13.26 -22.81
N ILE A 347 13.39 -14.18 -22.83
CA ILE A 347 13.06 -15.03 -21.69
C ILE A 347 13.81 -16.34 -21.86
N ALA A 348 14.99 -16.44 -21.25
CA ALA A 348 15.80 -17.64 -21.25
C ALA A 348 15.62 -18.42 -19.95
N ALA A 349 15.60 -19.73 -20.05
CA ALA A 349 15.61 -20.62 -18.90
C ALA A 349 16.56 -21.80 -19.15
N THR A 350 17.35 -22.14 -18.14
CA THR A 350 18.23 -23.30 -18.16
C THR A 350 17.53 -24.46 -17.46
N VAL A 351 17.57 -25.64 -18.08
CA VAL A 351 17.05 -26.86 -17.44
C VAL A 351 18.07 -27.36 -16.42
N CYS A 352 17.65 -27.45 -15.17
CA CYS A 352 18.44 -27.97 -14.06
C CYS A 352 17.70 -29.15 -13.43
N GLU A 353 18.38 -30.00 -12.69
CA GLU A 353 17.78 -31.08 -11.87
C GLU A 353 16.75 -31.93 -12.63
N ALA A 354 17.07 -32.32 -13.87
CA ALA A 354 16.18 -33.17 -14.65
C ALA A 354 16.28 -34.64 -14.20
N SER A 355 15.10 -35.28 -14.05
CA SER A 355 14.99 -36.72 -13.76
C SER A 355 13.80 -37.33 -14.50
N GLU A 356 13.85 -38.64 -14.75
CA GLU A 356 12.77 -39.41 -15.34
C GLU A 356 12.64 -40.75 -14.61
N ALA A 357 11.45 -41.04 -14.12
CA ALA A 357 11.11 -42.33 -13.46
C ALA A 357 9.64 -42.67 -13.71
N ASP A 358 9.35 -43.92 -14.00
CA ASP A 358 7.99 -44.47 -14.16
C ASP A 358 7.10 -43.69 -15.17
N GLY A 359 7.73 -43.15 -16.23
CA GLY A 359 7.03 -42.36 -17.25
C GLY A 359 6.66 -40.92 -16.81
N VAL A 360 7.25 -40.48 -15.70
CA VAL A 360 7.16 -39.09 -15.19
C VAL A 360 8.50 -38.41 -15.35
N ALA A 361 8.56 -37.38 -16.17
CA ALA A 361 9.74 -36.51 -16.28
C ALA A 361 9.57 -35.27 -15.41
N SER A 362 10.58 -34.95 -14.61
CA SER A 362 10.60 -33.72 -13.81
C SER A 362 11.86 -32.91 -14.06
N ALA A 363 11.75 -31.58 -13.99
CA ALA A 363 12.89 -30.67 -14.11
C ALA A 363 12.58 -29.36 -13.39
N VAL A 364 13.65 -28.61 -13.10
CA VAL A 364 13.55 -27.20 -12.68
C VAL A 364 14.10 -26.32 -13.79
N LEU A 365 13.27 -25.43 -14.30
CA LEU A 365 13.70 -24.38 -15.22
C LEU A 365 14.18 -23.20 -14.39
N VAL A 366 15.43 -22.80 -14.50
CA VAL A 366 15.96 -21.61 -13.82
C VAL A 366 16.07 -20.50 -14.83
N GLN A 367 15.31 -19.42 -14.62
CA GLN A 367 15.34 -18.24 -15.48
C GLN A 367 16.62 -17.42 -15.27
N ASP A 368 16.87 -16.46 -16.14
CA ASP A 368 18.03 -15.56 -16.10
C ASP A 368 18.05 -14.63 -14.85
N ASP A 369 16.90 -14.40 -14.22
CA ASP A 369 16.79 -13.70 -12.93
C ASP A 369 16.97 -14.63 -11.70
N GLY A 370 17.30 -15.91 -11.93
CA GLY A 370 17.46 -16.92 -10.89
C GLY A 370 16.16 -17.56 -10.40
N THR A 371 15.00 -17.18 -10.95
CA THR A 371 13.70 -17.73 -10.52
C THR A 371 13.56 -19.18 -10.98
N PRO A 372 13.29 -20.12 -10.05
CA PRO A 372 12.97 -21.51 -10.41
C PRO A 372 11.53 -21.64 -10.87
N VAL A 373 11.31 -22.44 -11.90
CA VAL A 373 9.98 -22.87 -12.38
C VAL A 373 10.02 -24.41 -12.45
N PRO A 374 9.58 -25.11 -11.39
CA PRO A 374 9.48 -26.56 -11.38
C PRO A 374 8.43 -27.04 -12.38
N VAL A 375 8.79 -28.06 -13.18
CA VAL A 375 7.90 -28.66 -14.16
C VAL A 375 7.85 -30.18 -14.00
N VAL A 376 6.67 -30.77 -14.22
CA VAL A 376 6.48 -32.22 -14.26
C VAL A 376 5.70 -32.56 -15.53
N THR A 377 6.21 -33.50 -16.31
CA THR A 377 5.61 -33.91 -17.58
C THR A 377 5.22 -35.42 -17.52
N VAL A 378 3.99 -35.72 -17.94
CA VAL A 378 3.46 -37.08 -18.02
C VAL A 378 2.68 -37.27 -19.31
N GLY A 379 2.58 -38.55 -19.76
CA GLY A 379 1.83 -38.93 -20.96
C GLY A 379 2.57 -38.64 -22.27
N ALA A 380 1.86 -38.83 -23.37
CA ALA A 380 2.35 -38.67 -24.73
C ALA A 380 1.29 -38.07 -25.64
N GLY A 381 1.69 -37.43 -26.76
CA GLY A 381 0.75 -36.88 -27.73
C GLY A 381 0.75 -35.35 -27.80
N GLU A 382 -0.43 -34.70 -27.91
CA GLU A 382 -0.57 -33.24 -28.00
C GLU A 382 0.03 -32.55 -26.76
N PRO A 383 0.91 -31.58 -26.92
CA PRO A 383 1.51 -30.89 -25.78
C PRO A 383 0.52 -29.94 -25.11
N VAL A 384 0.30 -30.16 -23.80
CA VAL A 384 -0.54 -29.33 -22.95
C VAL A 384 0.31 -28.76 -21.81
N LEU A 385 0.25 -27.45 -21.60
CA LEU A 385 0.77 -26.79 -20.41
C LEU A 385 -0.38 -26.53 -19.44
N LEU A 386 -0.30 -27.06 -18.23
CA LEU A 386 -1.24 -26.84 -17.15
C LEU A 386 -0.58 -26.02 -16.05
N VAL A 387 -1.17 -24.89 -15.72
CA VAL A 387 -0.76 -24.01 -14.61
C VAL A 387 -1.92 -23.80 -13.64
N GLY A 388 -1.65 -23.74 -12.34
CA GLY A 388 -2.71 -23.54 -11.34
C GLY A 388 -2.20 -22.87 -10.09
N ASP A 389 -3.10 -22.20 -9.37
CA ASP A 389 -2.82 -21.54 -8.10
C ASP A 389 -2.99 -22.46 -6.89
N ALA A 390 -3.16 -23.74 -7.14
CA ALA A 390 -3.30 -24.75 -6.11
C ALA A 390 -2.09 -24.75 -5.16
N ALA A 391 -2.35 -24.70 -3.87
CA ALA A 391 -1.32 -24.79 -2.83
C ALA A 391 -0.60 -26.16 -2.86
N LYS A 392 -1.18 -27.14 -3.53
CA LYS A 392 -0.63 -28.50 -3.71
C LYS A 392 -0.90 -28.95 -5.14
N ARG A 393 0.10 -29.50 -5.81
CA ARG A 393 -0.07 -30.18 -7.12
C ARG A 393 -1.16 -31.26 -7.10
N ALA A 394 -1.45 -31.82 -5.92
CA ALA A 394 -2.53 -32.78 -5.74
C ALA A 394 -3.89 -32.31 -6.26
N ASP A 395 -4.16 -31.00 -6.14
CA ASP A 395 -5.43 -30.43 -6.59
C ASP A 395 -5.55 -30.40 -8.13
N LEU A 396 -4.43 -30.45 -8.84
CA LEU A 396 -4.39 -30.51 -10.31
C LEU A 396 -4.43 -31.94 -10.86
N VAL A 397 -4.24 -32.95 -10.02
CA VAL A 397 -4.20 -34.40 -10.44
C VAL A 397 -5.43 -34.83 -11.22
N PRO A 398 -6.68 -34.45 -10.87
CA PRO A 398 -7.85 -34.83 -11.67
C PRO A 398 -7.80 -34.30 -13.10
N HIS A 399 -7.30 -33.07 -13.30
CA HIS A 399 -7.14 -32.48 -14.62
C HIS A 399 -6.05 -33.19 -15.43
N VAL A 400 -4.91 -33.50 -14.79
CA VAL A 400 -3.81 -34.28 -15.43
C VAL A 400 -4.27 -35.62 -15.89
N LYS A 401 -4.95 -36.44 -15.03
CA LYS A 401 -5.46 -37.76 -15.38
C LYS A 401 -6.36 -37.71 -16.60
N ARG A 402 -7.38 -36.83 -16.59
CA ARG A 402 -8.32 -36.68 -17.70
C ARG A 402 -7.59 -36.32 -19.03
N LEU A 403 -6.59 -35.46 -18.99
CA LEU A 403 -5.84 -35.02 -20.17
C LEU A 403 -4.95 -36.17 -20.70
N VAL A 404 -4.27 -36.91 -19.84
CA VAL A 404 -3.44 -38.07 -20.21
C VAL A 404 -4.30 -39.15 -20.80
N GLU A 405 -5.45 -39.46 -20.22
CA GLU A 405 -6.43 -40.44 -20.74
C GLU A 405 -6.97 -40.04 -22.12
N SER A 406 -7.03 -38.73 -22.41
CA SER A 406 -7.41 -38.21 -23.73
C SER A 406 -6.26 -38.14 -24.74
N GLY A 407 -5.08 -38.71 -24.42
CA GLY A 407 -3.93 -38.78 -25.32
C GLY A 407 -3.10 -37.52 -25.40
N CYS A 408 -3.02 -36.75 -24.30
CA CYS A 408 -2.19 -35.57 -24.21
C CYS A 408 -0.88 -35.82 -23.46
N ARG A 409 0.17 -35.13 -23.85
CA ARG A 409 1.38 -34.98 -23.05
C ARG A 409 1.24 -33.72 -22.20
N VAL A 410 1.08 -33.88 -20.90
CA VAL A 410 0.76 -32.82 -19.95
C VAL A 410 2.01 -32.38 -19.18
N THR A 411 2.39 -31.13 -19.30
CA THR A 411 3.39 -30.50 -18.45
C THR A 411 2.67 -29.62 -17.43
N VAL A 412 2.85 -29.91 -16.15
CA VAL A 412 2.39 -29.06 -15.04
C VAL A 412 3.56 -28.17 -14.64
N ALA A 413 3.34 -26.86 -14.52
CA ALA A 413 4.37 -25.92 -14.09
C ALA A 413 3.93 -25.15 -12.84
N ASP A 414 4.83 -25.05 -11.87
CA ASP A 414 4.68 -24.17 -10.70
C ASP A 414 5.33 -22.82 -11.00
N ILE A 415 4.52 -21.84 -11.38
CA ILE A 415 4.98 -20.47 -11.59
C ILE A 415 5.20 -19.77 -10.25
N ARG A 416 6.00 -18.70 -10.20
CA ARG A 416 6.39 -18.03 -8.96
C ARG A 416 5.20 -17.72 -8.04
N GLY A 417 5.34 -18.10 -6.76
CA GLY A 417 4.32 -17.94 -5.74
C GLY A 417 3.22 -19.00 -5.73
N PHE A 418 3.28 -20.03 -6.62
CA PHE A 418 2.34 -21.14 -6.64
C PHE A 418 3.07 -22.49 -6.48
N GLY A 419 2.37 -23.50 -5.97
CA GLY A 419 2.92 -24.83 -5.78
C GLY A 419 4.20 -24.87 -4.95
N GLU A 420 5.25 -25.49 -5.47
CA GLU A 420 6.56 -25.61 -4.79
C GLU A 420 7.29 -24.26 -4.63
N THR A 421 6.95 -23.25 -5.45
CA THR A 421 7.52 -21.91 -5.36
C THR A 421 6.76 -21.00 -4.40
N SER A 422 5.70 -21.50 -3.74
CA SER A 422 4.96 -20.74 -2.75
C SER A 422 5.77 -20.57 -1.47
N ASN A 423 5.83 -19.33 -0.96
CA ASN A 423 6.49 -19.02 0.30
C ASN A 423 5.44 -18.80 1.41
N ALA A 424 5.22 -19.82 2.25
CA ALA A 424 4.11 -19.85 3.22
C ALA A 424 4.36 -19.03 4.50
N LYS A 425 5.48 -18.33 4.67
CA LYS A 425 5.95 -17.91 5.99
C LYS A 425 5.98 -16.41 6.28
N HIS A 426 5.61 -15.53 5.38
CA HIS A 426 5.63 -14.09 5.66
C HIS A 426 4.22 -13.49 5.53
N ALA A 427 3.54 -13.32 6.65
CA ALA A 427 2.38 -12.46 6.74
C ALA A 427 2.71 -11.35 7.74
N PHE A 428 2.80 -10.13 7.27
CA PHE A 428 2.99 -8.96 8.12
C PHE A 428 1.87 -7.94 7.84
N TYR A 429 1.60 -7.05 8.76
CA TYR A 429 0.56 -6.02 8.78
C TYR A 429 -0.25 -5.83 7.48
N GLY A 430 -1.46 -6.42 7.41
CA GLY A 430 -2.37 -6.28 6.27
C GLY A 430 -2.03 -7.12 5.04
N VAL A 431 -0.86 -7.75 5.00
CA VAL A 431 -0.45 -8.73 4.00
C VAL A 431 -0.78 -10.13 4.53
N LYS A 432 -1.62 -10.87 3.80
CA LYS A 432 -2.11 -12.17 4.25
C LYS A 432 -1.27 -13.35 3.79
N ASP A 433 -0.43 -13.15 2.78
CA ASP A 433 0.43 -14.18 2.21
C ASP A 433 1.62 -13.56 1.46
N ALA A 434 2.65 -14.37 1.22
CA ALA A 434 3.87 -13.97 0.52
C ALA A 434 3.63 -13.51 -0.93
N ASP A 435 2.58 -13.99 -1.55
CA ASP A 435 2.17 -13.65 -2.90
C ASP A 435 1.77 -12.18 -3.01
N GLU A 436 1.01 -11.71 -2.02
CA GLU A 436 0.61 -10.32 -1.88
C GLU A 436 1.83 -9.42 -1.58
N GLU A 437 2.73 -9.88 -0.70
CA GLU A 437 3.96 -9.16 -0.36
C GLU A 437 4.87 -8.99 -1.58
N LEU A 438 5.10 -10.06 -2.35
CA LEU A 438 5.91 -10.01 -3.56
C LEU A 438 5.32 -9.05 -4.61
N ALA A 439 3.99 -9.02 -4.74
CA ALA A 439 3.33 -8.08 -5.64
C ALA A 439 3.52 -6.63 -5.20
N GLN A 440 3.44 -6.35 -3.90
CA GLN A 440 3.68 -5.01 -3.34
C GLN A 440 5.16 -4.58 -3.48
N LEU A 441 6.11 -5.49 -3.25
CA LEU A 441 7.54 -5.25 -3.52
C LEU A 441 7.78 -4.98 -5.01
N GLY A 442 7.13 -5.74 -5.90
CA GLY A 442 7.14 -5.50 -7.34
C GLY A 442 6.61 -4.10 -7.68
N CYS A 443 5.53 -3.69 -7.02
CA CYS A 443 4.96 -2.34 -7.17
C CYS A 443 6.00 -1.27 -6.82
N LEU A 444 6.68 -1.36 -5.68
CA LEU A 444 7.73 -0.40 -5.27
C LEU A 444 8.86 -0.26 -6.29
N VAL A 445 9.27 -1.35 -6.93
CA VAL A 445 10.33 -1.32 -7.95
C VAL A 445 9.80 -1.14 -9.38
N GLY A 446 8.51 -0.89 -9.56
CA GLY A 446 7.90 -0.63 -10.87
C GLY A 446 7.80 -1.87 -11.76
N VAL A 447 7.72 -3.05 -11.17
CA VAL A 447 7.65 -4.35 -11.88
C VAL A 447 6.32 -5.04 -11.59
N PRO A 448 5.38 -5.09 -12.55
CA PRO A 448 4.12 -5.78 -12.35
C PRO A 448 4.33 -7.28 -12.11
N PHE A 449 3.85 -7.80 -10.99
CA PHE A 449 4.07 -9.20 -10.58
C PHE A 449 3.37 -10.19 -11.51
N VAL A 450 2.20 -9.84 -12.05
CA VAL A 450 1.49 -10.62 -13.08
C VAL A 450 2.35 -10.82 -14.33
N GLY A 451 3.10 -9.80 -14.74
CA GLY A 451 4.00 -9.88 -15.90
C GLY A 451 5.15 -10.86 -15.66
N ARG A 452 5.73 -10.87 -14.47
CA ARG A 452 6.77 -11.85 -14.11
C ARG A 452 6.23 -13.28 -14.11
N ARG A 453 5.00 -13.49 -13.61
CA ARG A 453 4.31 -14.79 -13.72
C ARG A 453 4.00 -15.19 -15.16
N ALA A 454 3.67 -14.23 -16.01
CA ALA A 454 3.47 -14.51 -17.43
C ALA A 454 4.78 -14.95 -18.10
N GLU A 455 5.94 -14.39 -17.70
CA GLU A 455 7.26 -14.87 -18.18
C GLU A 455 7.54 -16.32 -17.74
N ASP A 456 7.13 -16.72 -16.53
CA ASP A 456 7.23 -18.12 -16.06
C ASP A 456 6.40 -19.05 -16.95
N VAL A 457 5.17 -18.65 -17.31
CA VAL A 457 4.30 -19.39 -18.23
C VAL A 457 4.94 -19.50 -19.61
N ILE A 458 5.55 -18.43 -20.12
CA ILE A 458 6.25 -18.43 -21.42
C ILE A 458 7.46 -19.40 -21.39
N ALA A 459 8.26 -19.38 -20.31
CA ALA A 459 9.39 -20.29 -20.14
C ALA A 459 8.94 -21.76 -20.10
N ALA A 460 7.89 -22.05 -19.33
CA ALA A 460 7.28 -23.38 -19.24
C ALA A 460 6.69 -23.84 -20.58
N ALA A 461 6.05 -22.93 -21.34
CA ALA A 461 5.50 -23.23 -22.66
C ALA A 461 6.58 -23.62 -23.67
N LYS A 462 7.71 -22.94 -23.68
CA LYS A 462 8.86 -23.30 -24.53
C LYS A 462 9.37 -24.70 -24.23
N CYS A 463 9.49 -25.05 -22.93
CA CYS A 463 9.91 -26.37 -22.49
C CYS A 463 8.88 -27.44 -22.89
N ALA A 464 7.60 -27.23 -22.56
CA ALA A 464 6.51 -28.17 -22.84
C ALA A 464 6.31 -28.39 -24.34
N GLY A 465 6.46 -27.34 -25.15
CA GLY A 465 6.20 -27.39 -26.59
C GLY A 465 7.29 -28.10 -27.39
N GLY A 466 8.54 -28.03 -26.97
CA GLY A 466 9.67 -28.55 -27.76
C GLY A 466 9.70 -27.98 -29.20
N GLY A 467 9.40 -26.70 -29.34
CA GLY A 467 9.31 -25.98 -30.63
C GLY A 467 7.92 -26.00 -31.30
N LYS A 468 6.92 -26.62 -30.69
CA LYS A 468 5.51 -26.59 -31.14
C LYS A 468 4.64 -25.75 -30.22
N PRO A 469 3.59 -25.09 -30.74
CA PRO A 469 2.60 -24.42 -29.89
C PRO A 469 1.93 -25.38 -28.93
N VAL A 470 1.72 -24.95 -27.68
CA VAL A 470 1.07 -25.75 -26.62
C VAL A 470 -0.38 -25.32 -26.41
N ARG A 471 -1.24 -26.25 -26.03
CA ARG A 471 -2.53 -25.93 -25.42
C ARG A 471 -2.30 -25.50 -23.99
N LEU A 472 -2.73 -24.27 -23.65
CA LEU A 472 -2.57 -23.71 -22.32
C LEU A 472 -3.88 -23.89 -21.52
N ILE A 473 -3.78 -24.52 -20.34
CA ILE A 473 -4.91 -24.64 -19.40
C ILE A 473 -4.48 -23.98 -18.10
N ALA A 474 -5.28 -23.03 -17.62
CA ALA A 474 -5.01 -22.30 -16.40
C ALA A 474 -6.16 -22.44 -15.39
N VAL A 475 -5.83 -22.83 -14.16
CA VAL A 475 -6.79 -23.08 -13.08
C VAL A 475 -6.66 -22.00 -12.02
N GLY A 476 -7.80 -21.46 -11.57
CA GLY A 476 -7.84 -20.45 -10.53
C GLY A 476 -7.17 -19.15 -10.94
N ARG A 477 -6.44 -18.54 -10.03
CA ARG A 477 -5.75 -17.24 -10.23
C ARG A 477 -4.62 -17.30 -11.28
N ALA A 478 -4.12 -18.50 -11.59
CA ALA A 478 -3.15 -18.67 -12.68
C ALA A 478 -3.72 -18.27 -14.05
N ALA A 479 -5.05 -18.14 -14.19
CA ALA A 479 -5.70 -17.66 -15.41
C ALA A 479 -5.24 -16.26 -15.82
N ILE A 480 -5.00 -15.37 -14.86
CA ILE A 480 -4.60 -13.98 -15.15
C ILE A 480 -3.21 -13.93 -15.80
N PRO A 481 -2.11 -14.45 -15.20
CA PRO A 481 -0.81 -14.45 -15.86
C PRO A 481 -0.78 -15.33 -17.12
N ALA A 482 -1.56 -16.43 -17.18
CA ALA A 482 -1.67 -17.25 -18.38
C ALA A 482 -2.30 -16.47 -19.56
N ALA A 483 -3.35 -15.69 -19.31
CA ALA A 483 -3.96 -14.82 -20.32
C ALA A 483 -2.95 -13.78 -20.84
N HIS A 484 -2.14 -13.20 -19.95
CA HIS A 484 -1.10 -12.25 -20.33
C HIS A 484 -0.01 -12.90 -21.18
N ALA A 485 0.46 -14.11 -20.80
CA ALA A 485 1.43 -14.87 -21.58
C ALA A 485 0.88 -15.22 -22.96
N PHE A 486 -0.37 -15.70 -23.03
CA PHE A 486 -1.07 -16.03 -24.26
C PHE A 486 -1.19 -14.82 -25.20
N ALA A 487 -1.60 -13.68 -24.70
CA ALA A 487 -1.77 -12.47 -25.48
C ALA A 487 -0.42 -11.85 -25.92
N ALA A 488 0.61 -11.95 -25.05
CA ALA A 488 1.93 -11.41 -25.34
C ALA A 488 2.68 -12.23 -26.41
N GLU A 489 2.53 -13.57 -26.39
CA GLU A 489 3.33 -14.48 -27.22
C GLU A 489 2.46 -15.55 -27.89
N ARG A 490 1.52 -15.10 -28.70
CA ARG A 490 0.50 -15.91 -29.35
C ARG A 490 1.04 -17.14 -30.12
N GLY A 491 2.24 -17.00 -30.68
CA GLY A 491 2.89 -18.10 -31.43
C GLY A 491 3.32 -19.30 -30.60
N LEU A 492 3.41 -19.18 -29.27
CA LEU A 492 3.73 -20.28 -28.37
C LEU A 492 2.52 -21.12 -27.98
N PHE A 493 1.30 -20.68 -28.27
CA PHE A 493 0.08 -21.29 -27.79
C PHE A 493 -0.90 -21.59 -28.94
N SER A 494 -1.45 -22.81 -28.97
CA SER A 494 -2.52 -23.17 -29.90
C SER A 494 -3.87 -22.61 -29.46
N ARG A 495 -4.16 -22.67 -28.17
CA ARG A 495 -5.36 -22.11 -27.51
C ARG A 495 -5.14 -21.95 -26.01
N ILE A 496 -6.02 -21.18 -25.36
CA ILE A 496 -6.08 -21.05 -23.90
C ILE A 496 -7.47 -21.51 -23.39
N GLU A 497 -7.47 -22.19 -22.24
CA GLU A 497 -8.67 -22.54 -21.48
C GLU A 497 -8.45 -22.11 -20.03
N THR A 498 -9.49 -21.54 -19.41
CA THR A 498 -9.47 -21.15 -17.99
C THR A 498 -10.53 -21.90 -17.22
N ILE A 499 -10.19 -22.35 -16.01
CA ILE A 499 -11.06 -23.12 -15.11
C ILE A 499 -11.07 -22.39 -13.77
N ASP A 500 -12.25 -22.13 -13.21
CA ASP A 500 -12.45 -21.45 -11.93
C ASP A 500 -11.66 -20.13 -11.82
N ALA A 501 -11.59 -19.39 -12.92
CA ALA A 501 -10.85 -18.15 -13.02
C ALA A 501 -11.46 -17.04 -12.15
N PRO A 502 -10.65 -16.05 -11.67
CA PRO A 502 -11.16 -14.86 -10.99
C PRO A 502 -12.15 -14.08 -11.85
N CYS A 503 -12.98 -13.26 -11.19
CA CYS A 503 -13.87 -12.34 -11.91
C CYS A 503 -13.10 -11.36 -12.80
N ALA A 504 -13.77 -10.84 -13.82
CA ALA A 504 -13.23 -9.76 -14.65
C ALA A 504 -12.93 -8.52 -13.78
N TRP A 505 -11.91 -7.74 -14.15
CA TRP A 505 -11.59 -6.50 -13.42
C TRP A 505 -12.73 -5.48 -13.48
N ALA A 506 -13.57 -5.51 -14.51
CA ALA A 506 -14.79 -4.72 -14.58
C ALA A 506 -15.70 -4.90 -13.35
N GLU A 507 -15.81 -6.13 -12.86
CA GLU A 507 -16.64 -6.46 -11.71
C GLU A 507 -16.10 -5.86 -10.41
N LEU A 508 -14.79 -5.61 -10.31
CA LEU A 508 -14.18 -4.98 -9.16
C LEU A 508 -14.60 -3.51 -8.99
N PHE A 509 -14.91 -2.82 -10.10
CA PHE A 509 -15.43 -1.46 -10.07
C PHE A 509 -16.95 -1.41 -9.88
N ALA A 510 -17.65 -2.50 -10.21
CA ALA A 510 -19.10 -2.61 -10.02
C ALA A 510 -19.47 -2.98 -8.58
N ASP A 511 -18.61 -3.75 -7.88
CA ASP A 511 -18.88 -4.25 -6.53
C ASP A 511 -17.61 -4.17 -5.65
N ASP A 512 -17.65 -3.35 -4.63
CA ASP A 512 -16.54 -3.13 -3.70
C ASP A 512 -16.27 -4.32 -2.75
N ALA A 513 -17.20 -5.30 -2.67
CA ALA A 513 -17.02 -6.53 -1.90
C ALA A 513 -16.34 -7.64 -2.69
N LYS A 514 -16.21 -7.54 -4.02
CA LYS A 514 -15.52 -8.56 -4.82
C LYS A 514 -14.07 -8.74 -4.36
N PRO A 515 -13.63 -9.98 -4.10
CA PRO A 515 -12.27 -10.24 -3.66
C PRO A 515 -11.27 -10.00 -4.79
N THR A 516 -10.15 -9.40 -4.45
CA THR A 516 -9.00 -9.25 -5.34
C THR A 516 -7.71 -9.14 -4.52
N ARG A 517 -6.55 -9.29 -5.18
CA ARG A 517 -5.22 -9.20 -4.57
C ARG A 517 -4.31 -8.31 -5.42
N PHE A 518 -3.26 -7.75 -4.83
CA PHE A 518 -2.23 -7.04 -5.61
C PHE A 518 -1.53 -7.96 -6.60
N ALA A 519 -1.39 -9.24 -6.26
CA ALA A 519 -0.82 -10.25 -7.14
C ALA A 519 -1.67 -10.59 -8.39
N ASP A 520 -2.91 -10.12 -8.45
CA ASP A 520 -3.86 -10.39 -9.52
C ASP A 520 -4.18 -9.14 -10.35
N VAL A 521 -3.56 -8.00 -10.04
CA VAL A 521 -3.76 -6.73 -10.77
C VAL A 521 -2.48 -6.25 -11.43
N VAL A 522 -2.63 -5.48 -12.49
CA VAL A 522 -1.51 -4.87 -13.22
C VAL A 522 -1.68 -3.35 -13.17
N HIS A 523 -0.63 -2.66 -12.76
CA HIS A 523 -0.65 -1.20 -12.66
C HIS A 523 -1.09 -0.56 -13.97
N ASN A 524 -2.08 0.33 -13.89
CA ASN A 524 -2.61 1.11 -15.01
C ASN A 524 -3.22 0.28 -16.17
N ALA A 525 -3.43 -1.03 -16.00
CA ALA A 525 -3.87 -1.90 -17.10
C ALA A 525 -5.30 -1.60 -17.54
N TRP A 526 -6.17 -1.15 -16.64
CA TRP A 526 -7.56 -0.87 -16.97
C TRP A 526 -7.74 0.17 -18.09
N ARG A 527 -6.79 1.06 -18.25
CA ARG A 527 -6.78 2.04 -19.35
C ARG A 527 -6.54 1.42 -20.73
N PHE A 528 -6.14 0.16 -20.78
CA PHE A 528 -5.79 -0.55 -22.00
C PHE A 528 -6.66 -1.77 -22.23
N TYR A 529 -6.94 -2.57 -21.19
CA TYR A 529 -7.71 -3.82 -21.29
C TYR A 529 -8.26 -4.26 -19.92
N ASP A 530 -9.26 -5.15 -19.96
CA ASP A 530 -9.55 -6.10 -18.90
C ASP A 530 -8.75 -7.38 -19.16
N TRP A 531 -8.32 -8.11 -18.11
CA TRP A 531 -7.60 -9.36 -18.31
C TRP A 531 -8.40 -10.39 -19.15
N THR A 532 -9.73 -10.36 -19.09
CA THR A 532 -10.62 -11.21 -19.89
C THR A 532 -10.62 -10.86 -21.39
N ASP A 533 -10.24 -9.65 -21.76
CA ASP A 533 -10.09 -9.26 -23.18
C ASP A 533 -8.90 -9.98 -23.82
N LEU A 534 -7.88 -10.33 -23.04
CA LEU A 534 -6.68 -11.04 -23.48
C LEU A 534 -6.98 -12.45 -24.00
N LEU A 535 -8.07 -13.07 -23.55
CA LEU A 535 -8.50 -14.39 -24.00
C LEU A 535 -9.06 -14.40 -25.44
N LYS A 536 -9.36 -13.22 -26.00
CA LYS A 536 -9.95 -13.03 -27.34
C LYS A 536 -8.90 -12.71 -28.41
N LEU A 537 -7.67 -12.37 -27.99
CA LEU A 537 -6.54 -12.15 -28.90
C LEU A 537 -6.00 -13.46 -29.48
#